data_2fe73b9fa09874a9d7c97a7f567c1d26
#
_entry.id   2fe73b9fa09874a9d7c97a7f567c1d26
#
_cell.length_a   1.000
_cell.length_b   1.000
_cell.length_c   1.000
_cell.angle_alpha   90.00
_cell.angle_beta   90.00
_cell.angle_gamma   90.00
#
_symmetry.space_group_name_H-M   'P 1'
#
loop_
_entity.id
_entity.type
_entity.pdbx_description
1 polymer ?
#
loop_
_entity_poly.entity_id
_entity_poly.type
_entity_poly.pdbx_seq_one_letter_code
_entity_poly.pdbx_strand_id
1 'polypeptide(L)'
;MKALFMAALMGALSADALLAEPPNVIFMLADDLGYGDLSSYNPEAKGEAPNNTPIRTPNLDRMAELGARYTDFHSAAPICSPSRRALLTARYPNRLGEWAEAYRGSPDGVEAFKDPTIGMWLQKAGYATAVYGKWNVGEVKDVSWPGAHGFDDWLIIDHNTGYFQHQNKNKDCEGRPMLFESGGERVTDLEGHYLTDIWTDKALEFIEANQDTPFFLYLPWSIPHAPLQDPDLDPSTAFDAGPKSNTPEGREAFVKMVEYLDSHIGRIFQALEQQGQLENTLIIFTSDNGGMLSGNCWPLKKSKQHLEEGGIRVPFLMQWPAKIPAGTVSDQPSIMMDASVTVLAAAGALPHVPEGRVLDGIDLLEKSEGARDFGWRRRDWGATGNYLRQEAFRSGDWKLLRTFAYTGNKSWSAEHKDELFNLKDDLGETEDLSGQMPEKFEAMKAAFDAWKSEVVNQDPDFFVPIPDQLGSPANLPDDIVLDFDSRTFDGKIHKATTKELVSDLVIENGIGKVMVKAGARPPLLYQGMDVDTEKYSALRFEMKISGGSSVGAGRAVLRDNAWKGDDLPFQPIADGQWHEYAITCTESSAWSKWTPAGRIGIALPVPAEGEIVVELKTVRLEK
;
A
#
# COMPACT_ATOMS: atom_id res chain seq x y z
N MET A 1 68.24 -20.50 22.63
CA MET A 1 67.44 -21.05 21.54
C MET A 1 66.09 -21.59 22.04
N LYS A 2 65.31 -20.80 22.81
CA LYS A 2 63.95 -21.15 23.26
C LYS A 2 63.04 -19.93 23.42
N ALA A 3 63.38 -18.82 22.78
CA ALA A 3 62.61 -17.57 22.87
C ALA A 3 62.16 -17.01 21.51
N LEU A 4 62.21 -17.80 20.43
CA LEU A 4 61.83 -17.37 19.07
C LEU A 4 60.69 -18.19 18.43
N PHE A 5 59.95 -18.98 19.25
CA PHE A 5 58.84 -19.81 18.74
C PHE A 5 57.45 -19.43 19.29
N MET A 6 57.35 -18.29 19.99
CA MET A 6 56.09 -17.85 20.58
C MET A 6 55.50 -16.55 19.99
N ALA A 7 56.15 -16.01 18.91
CA ALA A 7 55.67 -14.80 18.23
C ALA A 7 55.04 -15.07 16.86
N ALA A 8 54.91 -16.33 16.44
CA ALA A 8 54.37 -16.71 15.13
C ALA A 8 52.99 -17.38 15.19
N LEU A 9 52.27 -17.33 16.34
CA LEU A 9 50.95 -17.97 16.51
C LEU A 9 49.86 -16.96 16.87
N MET A 10 50.09 -15.64 16.68
CA MET A 10 49.06 -14.58 16.79
C MET A 10 48.82 -13.85 15.45
N GLY A 11 49.20 -14.44 14.33
CA GLY A 11 49.08 -13.84 13.01
C GLY A 11 48.27 -14.65 12.01
N ALA A 12 47.43 -15.59 12.48
CA ALA A 12 46.52 -16.33 11.63
C ALA A 12 45.13 -16.35 12.29
N LEU A 13 44.66 -15.20 12.77
CA LEU A 13 43.23 -14.96 12.78
C LEU A 13 42.84 -14.72 11.32
N SER A 14 42.23 -15.76 10.79
CA SER A 14 41.57 -15.84 9.50
C SER A 14 40.99 -14.49 9.09
N ALA A 15 41.33 -14.09 7.86
CA ALA A 15 40.47 -13.25 7.06
C ALA A 15 39.19 -14.04 6.68
N ASP A 16 38.52 -14.61 7.66
CA ASP A 16 37.08 -14.84 7.59
C ASP A 16 36.51 -13.43 7.50
N ALA A 17 35.93 -13.12 6.35
CA ALA A 17 35.19 -11.92 6.13
C ALA A 17 34.39 -11.61 7.39
N LEU A 18 34.75 -10.56 8.10
CA LEU A 18 33.83 -9.90 9.02
C LEU A 18 32.63 -9.62 8.13
N LEU A 19 31.56 -10.42 8.27
CA LEU A 19 30.25 -10.11 7.70
C LEU A 19 29.98 -8.72 8.24
N ALA A 20 29.98 -7.73 7.36
CA ALA A 20 29.68 -6.36 7.76
C ALA A 20 28.35 -6.40 8.51
N GLU A 21 28.30 -5.75 9.67
CA GLU A 21 27.05 -5.71 10.44
C GLU A 21 25.90 -5.25 9.53
N PRO A 22 24.72 -5.89 9.60
CA PRO A 22 23.59 -5.46 8.78
C PRO A 22 23.32 -3.97 9.00
N PRO A 23 23.10 -3.18 7.95
CA PRO A 23 22.85 -1.75 8.10
C PRO A 23 21.50 -1.50 8.73
N ASN A 24 21.35 -0.39 9.43
CA ASN A 24 20.03 0.17 9.67
C ASN A 24 19.46 0.70 8.36
N VAL A 25 18.14 0.71 8.23
CA VAL A 25 17.44 1.24 7.07
C VAL A 25 16.38 2.24 7.50
N ILE A 26 16.45 3.45 6.97
CA ILE A 26 15.42 4.48 7.14
C ILE A 26 14.87 4.86 5.77
N PHE A 27 13.58 4.64 5.57
CA PHE A 27 12.89 5.02 4.34
C PHE A 27 11.94 6.18 4.62
N MET A 28 12.28 7.35 4.11
CA MET A 28 11.52 8.59 4.27
C MET A 28 10.73 8.88 3.00
N LEU A 29 9.40 9.06 3.13
CA LEU A 29 8.50 9.30 2.01
C LEU A 29 7.67 10.56 2.26
N ALA A 30 7.84 11.57 1.41
CA ALA A 30 6.97 12.73 1.36
C ALA A 30 5.68 12.42 0.57
N ASP A 31 4.63 13.19 0.78
CA ASP A 31 3.33 13.06 0.14
C ASP A 31 3.07 14.29 -0.75
N ASP A 32 3.00 14.11 -2.06
CA ASP A 32 2.76 15.19 -3.03
C ASP A 32 3.90 16.21 -3.21
N LEU A 33 5.14 15.83 -2.95
CA LEU A 33 6.30 16.69 -3.20
C LEU A 33 6.70 16.67 -4.68
N GLY A 34 6.76 17.84 -5.31
CA GLY A 34 7.13 17.97 -6.72
C GLY A 34 8.64 17.82 -6.95
N TYR A 35 9.01 17.40 -8.18
CA TYR A 35 10.40 17.24 -8.60
C TYR A 35 11.22 18.55 -8.46
N GLY A 36 10.61 19.68 -8.79
CA GLY A 36 11.22 21.01 -8.72
C GLY A 36 11.08 21.72 -7.38
N ASP A 37 10.57 21.07 -6.33
CA ASP A 37 10.44 21.68 -5.01
C ASP A 37 11.74 21.63 -4.20
N LEU A 38 12.66 20.70 -4.49
CA LEU A 38 13.95 20.62 -3.82
C LEU A 38 15.02 21.46 -4.52
N SER A 39 15.79 22.22 -3.75
CA SER A 39 16.89 23.05 -4.25
C SER A 39 17.97 22.24 -4.97
N SER A 40 18.24 21.01 -4.56
CA SER A 40 19.16 20.09 -5.23
C SER A 40 18.70 19.64 -6.62
N TYR A 41 17.41 19.80 -6.96
CA TYR A 41 16.84 19.50 -8.29
C TYR A 41 16.51 20.75 -9.10
N ASN A 42 16.21 21.86 -8.45
CA ASN A 42 15.82 23.12 -9.07
C ASN A 42 16.41 24.33 -8.30
N PRO A 43 17.75 24.51 -8.35
CA PRO A 43 18.43 25.52 -7.53
C PRO A 43 18.04 26.96 -7.86
N GLU A 44 17.53 27.21 -9.06
CA GLU A 44 17.06 28.53 -9.51
C GLU A 44 15.57 28.75 -9.23
N ALA A 45 14.89 27.80 -8.60
CA ALA A 45 13.45 27.80 -8.34
C ALA A 45 12.62 28.18 -9.59
N LYS A 46 12.98 27.61 -10.75
CA LYS A 46 12.25 27.78 -11.98
C LYS A 46 10.87 27.12 -11.91
N GLY A 47 9.92 27.61 -12.71
CA GLY A 47 8.56 27.12 -12.80
C GLY A 47 7.58 28.27 -12.98
N GLU A 48 6.29 27.96 -12.91
CA GLU A 48 5.22 28.95 -13.02
C GLU A 48 4.87 29.53 -11.63
N ALA A 49 4.62 30.84 -11.58
CA ALA A 49 4.16 31.49 -10.35
C ALA A 49 2.74 31.00 -9.97
N PRO A 50 2.41 30.84 -8.69
CA PRO A 50 3.25 31.12 -7.52
C PRO A 50 4.22 29.98 -7.14
N ASN A 51 4.20 28.83 -7.81
CA ASN A 51 4.90 27.61 -7.41
C ASN A 51 6.43 27.66 -7.62
N ASN A 52 6.95 28.74 -8.18
CA ASN A 52 8.39 28.99 -8.31
C ASN A 52 9.02 29.72 -7.10
N THR A 53 8.33 29.82 -5.97
CA THR A 53 8.93 30.30 -4.72
C THR A 53 9.96 29.28 -4.23
N PRO A 54 11.22 29.71 -3.95
CA PRO A 54 12.26 28.82 -3.45
C PRO A 54 11.89 28.19 -2.12
N ILE A 55 12.28 26.94 -1.93
CA ILE A 55 12.17 26.20 -0.66
C ILE A 55 13.59 25.93 -0.16
N ARG A 56 13.84 26.10 1.13
CA ARG A 56 15.10 25.83 1.78
C ARG A 56 15.10 24.44 2.41
N THR A 57 15.89 23.53 1.85
CA THR A 57 15.97 22.15 2.31
C THR A 57 17.42 21.74 2.62
N PRO A 58 18.09 22.43 3.59
CA PRO A 58 19.54 22.23 3.81
C PRO A 58 19.91 20.82 4.24
N ASN A 59 19.01 20.07 4.91
CA ASN A 59 19.29 18.70 5.32
C ASN A 59 19.17 17.72 4.14
N LEU A 60 18.18 17.91 3.26
CA LEU A 60 18.04 17.14 2.02
C LEU A 60 19.15 17.51 1.01
N ASP A 61 19.56 18.78 0.94
CA ASP A 61 20.71 19.19 0.13
C ASP A 61 22.00 18.53 0.62
N ARG A 62 22.21 18.49 1.94
CA ARG A 62 23.34 17.76 2.55
C ARG A 62 23.26 16.26 2.22
N MET A 63 22.07 15.66 2.26
CA MET A 63 21.89 14.25 1.86
C MET A 63 22.28 14.03 0.40
N ALA A 64 21.93 14.94 -0.51
CA ALA A 64 22.33 14.89 -1.92
C ALA A 64 23.85 15.06 -2.10
N GLU A 65 24.50 15.90 -1.29
CA GLU A 65 25.94 16.13 -1.33
C GLU A 65 26.76 14.98 -0.75
N LEU A 66 26.26 14.33 0.32
CA LEU A 66 26.96 13.25 1.02
C LEU A 66 26.54 11.84 0.57
N GLY A 67 25.60 11.73 -0.34
CA GLY A 67 25.08 10.48 -0.87
C GLY A 67 24.93 10.49 -2.38
N ALA A 68 23.87 9.89 -2.87
CA ALA A 68 23.50 9.82 -4.28
C ALA A 68 22.18 10.54 -4.56
N ARG A 69 22.16 11.33 -5.63
CA ARG A 69 20.98 11.98 -6.19
C ARG A 69 20.64 11.35 -7.55
N TYR A 70 19.43 10.81 -7.65
CA TYR A 70 18.94 10.22 -8.89
C TYR A 70 18.09 11.25 -9.64
N THR A 71 18.48 11.55 -10.87
CA THR A 71 17.78 12.54 -11.70
C THR A 71 16.65 11.93 -12.51
N ASP A 72 16.57 10.60 -12.55
CA ASP A 72 15.64 9.84 -13.38
C ASP A 72 14.92 8.72 -12.60
N PHE A 73 14.24 9.12 -11.51
CA PHE A 73 13.52 8.20 -10.66
C PHE A 73 12.01 8.44 -10.72
N HIS A 74 11.23 7.34 -10.78
CA HIS A 74 9.78 7.37 -10.96
C HIS A 74 9.05 6.71 -9.81
N SER A 75 7.93 7.31 -9.42
CA SER A 75 6.91 6.63 -8.62
C SER A 75 6.23 5.53 -9.45
N ALA A 76 5.67 4.53 -8.76
CA ALA A 76 4.97 3.43 -9.42
C ALA A 76 3.56 3.80 -9.92
N ALA A 77 3.03 4.92 -9.48
CA ALA A 77 1.76 5.48 -9.92
C ALA A 77 1.71 7.00 -9.69
N PRO A 78 0.85 7.75 -10.38
CA PRO A 78 0.73 9.19 -10.20
C PRO A 78 -0.16 9.56 -9.00
N ILE A 79 -0.31 8.66 -8.01
CA ILE A 79 -1.19 8.82 -6.86
C ILE A 79 -0.73 7.94 -5.68
N CYS A 80 -0.99 8.40 -4.45
CA CYS A 80 -0.40 7.87 -3.21
C CYS A 80 -0.61 6.37 -2.98
N SER A 81 -1.85 5.91 -2.85
CA SER A 81 -2.15 4.53 -2.45
C SER A 81 -1.47 3.46 -3.31
N PRO A 82 -1.60 3.46 -4.66
CA PRO A 82 -0.93 2.46 -5.47
C PRO A 82 0.61 2.57 -5.45
N SER A 83 1.18 3.78 -5.33
CA SER A 83 2.63 3.93 -5.17
C SER A 83 3.13 3.32 -3.86
N ARG A 84 2.44 3.57 -2.75
CA ARG A 84 2.76 3.00 -1.44
C ARG A 84 2.59 1.47 -1.43
N ARG A 85 1.56 0.95 -2.11
CA ARG A 85 1.39 -0.50 -2.32
C ARG A 85 2.56 -1.10 -3.08
N ALA A 86 2.98 -0.45 -4.17
CA ALA A 86 4.14 -0.91 -4.96
C ALA A 86 5.44 -0.88 -4.16
N LEU A 87 5.69 0.19 -3.39
CA LEU A 87 6.84 0.28 -2.50
C LEU A 87 6.87 -0.88 -1.50
N LEU A 88 5.76 -1.11 -0.78
CA LEU A 88 5.72 -2.13 0.26
C LEU A 88 5.79 -3.56 -0.28
N THR A 89 5.25 -3.83 -1.46
CA THR A 89 5.23 -5.16 -2.05
C THR A 89 6.38 -5.44 -3.01
N ALA A 90 7.18 -4.43 -3.36
CA ALA A 90 8.20 -4.46 -4.41
C ALA A 90 7.66 -4.89 -5.79
N ARG A 91 6.38 -4.60 -6.08
CA ARG A 91 5.69 -5.03 -7.31
C ARG A 91 4.90 -3.90 -7.93
N TYR A 92 4.70 -3.98 -9.25
CA TYR A 92 3.78 -3.07 -9.92
C TYR A 92 2.40 -3.09 -9.28
N PRO A 93 1.77 -1.92 -9.03
CA PRO A 93 0.43 -1.88 -8.44
C PRO A 93 -0.62 -2.56 -9.33
N ASN A 94 -0.34 -2.66 -10.64
CA ASN A 94 -1.20 -3.34 -11.61
C ASN A 94 -1.21 -4.87 -11.47
N ARG A 95 -0.22 -5.47 -10.80
CA ARG A 95 -0.27 -6.89 -10.39
C ARG A 95 -1.25 -7.14 -9.24
N LEU A 96 -1.53 -6.10 -8.44
CA LEU A 96 -2.45 -6.14 -7.31
C LEU A 96 -3.89 -5.75 -7.70
N GLY A 97 -4.14 -5.49 -8.98
CA GLY A 97 -5.42 -5.14 -9.57
C GLY A 97 -5.23 -4.59 -10.97
N GLU A 98 -6.25 -4.66 -11.81
CA GLU A 98 -6.13 -4.24 -13.23
C GLU A 98 -5.71 -2.78 -13.39
N TRP A 99 -6.20 -1.90 -12.49
CA TRP A 99 -5.91 -0.47 -12.50
C TRP A 99 -5.35 -0.02 -11.17
N ALA A 100 -4.26 0.75 -11.22
CA ALA A 100 -3.75 1.43 -10.04
C ALA A 100 -4.68 2.59 -9.67
N GLU A 101 -5.72 2.31 -8.91
CA GLU A 101 -6.68 3.29 -8.43
C GLU A 101 -6.36 3.73 -6.99
N ALA A 102 -6.76 4.97 -6.66
CA ALA A 102 -6.72 5.40 -5.28
C ALA A 102 -7.68 4.56 -4.45
N TYR A 103 -7.17 4.05 -3.34
CA TYR A 103 -7.98 3.33 -2.39
C TYR A 103 -9.06 4.24 -1.79
N ARG A 104 -10.30 3.82 -1.81
CA ARG A 104 -11.43 4.48 -1.16
C ARG A 104 -12.39 3.45 -0.58
N GLY A 105 -12.14 3.03 0.66
CA GLY A 105 -13.07 2.18 1.38
C GLY A 105 -13.41 0.86 0.68
N SER A 106 -12.57 0.44 -0.26
CA SER A 106 -12.66 -0.89 -0.87
C SER A 106 -11.98 -1.90 0.04
N PRO A 107 -12.49 -3.13 0.17
CA PRO A 107 -11.75 -4.21 0.81
C PRO A 107 -10.45 -4.57 0.05
N ASP A 108 -10.21 -3.98 -1.14
CA ASP A 108 -9.08 -4.26 -2.02
C ASP A 108 -7.76 -3.60 -1.56
N GLY A 109 -7.52 -3.49 -0.25
CA GLY A 109 -6.24 -3.12 0.32
C GLY A 109 -5.19 -4.21 0.09
N VAL A 110 -3.93 -3.91 0.42
CA VAL A 110 -2.87 -4.92 0.48
C VAL A 110 -3.24 -5.94 1.57
N GLU A 111 -3.33 -7.20 1.19
CA GLU A 111 -3.61 -8.28 2.12
C GLU A 111 -2.31 -9.04 2.39
N ALA A 112 -1.86 -9.09 3.65
CA ALA A 112 -0.56 -9.65 4.03
C ALA A 112 -0.30 -11.07 3.52
N PHE A 113 -1.33 -11.88 3.42
CA PHE A 113 -1.21 -13.26 2.94
C PHE A 113 -1.18 -13.39 1.42
N LYS A 114 -1.75 -12.42 0.67
CA LYS A 114 -1.67 -12.38 -0.81
C LYS A 114 -0.51 -11.52 -1.27
N ASP A 115 -0.29 -10.41 -0.59
CA ASP A 115 0.64 -9.37 -0.97
C ASP A 115 1.64 -9.10 0.17
N PRO A 116 2.53 -10.07 0.51
CA PRO A 116 3.52 -9.88 1.55
C PRO A 116 4.43 -8.70 1.23
N THR A 117 4.78 -7.97 2.28
CA THR A 117 5.53 -6.72 2.17
C THR A 117 7.00 -6.87 2.55
N ILE A 118 7.79 -5.87 2.19
CA ILE A 118 9.20 -5.78 2.60
C ILE A 118 9.33 -5.80 4.13
N GLY A 119 8.38 -5.23 4.90
CA GLY A 119 8.38 -5.29 6.36
C GLY A 119 8.39 -6.72 6.88
N MET A 120 7.57 -7.61 6.30
CA MET A 120 7.53 -9.03 6.69
C MET A 120 8.86 -9.75 6.42
N TRP A 121 9.55 -9.44 5.33
CA TRP A 121 10.83 -10.09 5.00
C TRP A 121 11.98 -9.54 5.83
N LEU A 122 11.95 -8.23 6.13
CA LEU A 122 12.92 -7.60 7.03
C LEU A 122 12.77 -8.10 8.47
N GLN A 123 11.53 -8.24 8.98
CA GLN A 123 11.27 -8.85 10.27
C GLN A 123 11.83 -10.29 10.35
N LYS A 124 11.62 -11.10 9.29
CA LYS A 124 12.20 -12.45 9.17
C LYS A 124 13.73 -12.44 9.11
N ALA A 125 14.33 -11.39 8.59
CA ALA A 125 15.78 -11.20 8.59
C ALA A 125 16.33 -10.72 9.93
N GLY A 126 15.47 -10.55 10.95
CA GLY A 126 15.87 -10.16 12.31
C GLY A 126 15.92 -8.66 12.56
N TYR A 127 15.34 -7.85 11.67
CA TYR A 127 15.22 -6.41 11.87
C TYR A 127 14.08 -6.08 12.84
N ALA A 128 14.32 -5.12 13.74
CA ALA A 128 13.24 -4.41 14.40
C ALA A 128 12.56 -3.50 13.38
N THR A 129 11.24 -3.48 13.33
CA THR A 129 10.51 -2.82 12.24
C THR A 129 9.48 -1.83 12.77
N ALA A 130 9.49 -0.60 12.25
CA ALA A 130 8.50 0.40 12.62
C ALA A 130 8.00 1.21 11.43
N VAL A 131 6.75 1.72 11.55
CA VAL A 131 6.18 2.70 10.63
C VAL A 131 5.44 3.81 11.35
N TYR A 132 5.82 5.06 11.09
CA TYR A 132 5.18 6.24 11.65
C TYR A 132 4.81 7.21 10.53
N GLY A 133 3.50 7.38 10.27
CA GLY A 133 3.04 8.24 9.19
C GLY A 133 1.72 7.82 8.52
N LYS A 134 1.54 8.24 7.29
CA LYS A 134 0.39 7.90 6.46
C LYS A 134 0.55 6.50 5.86
N TRP A 135 -0.30 5.58 6.27
CA TRP A 135 -0.29 4.21 5.75
C TRP A 135 -0.88 4.11 4.34
N ASN A 136 -2.16 4.33 4.19
CA ASN A 136 -2.90 4.45 2.92
C ASN A 136 -2.77 3.26 1.95
N VAL A 137 -2.67 2.04 2.47
CA VAL A 137 -2.60 0.80 1.65
C VAL A 137 -3.68 -0.22 1.99
N GLY A 138 -4.56 0.09 2.93
CA GLY A 138 -5.71 -0.71 3.31
C GLY A 138 -6.33 -0.26 4.63
N GLU A 139 -7.62 -0.55 4.83
CA GLU A 139 -8.40 -0.09 5.99
C GLU A 139 -8.81 -1.23 6.96
N VAL A 140 -8.46 -2.47 6.67
CA VAL A 140 -8.85 -3.62 7.50
C VAL A 140 -7.77 -3.90 8.54
N LYS A 141 -8.07 -3.64 9.81
CA LYS A 141 -7.14 -3.65 10.93
C LYS A 141 -6.22 -4.89 10.96
N ASP A 142 -6.77 -6.08 10.93
CA ASP A 142 -5.99 -7.32 11.10
C ASP A 142 -5.48 -7.91 9.77
N VAL A 143 -5.74 -7.25 8.65
CA VAL A 143 -5.44 -7.76 7.31
C VAL A 143 -4.48 -6.85 6.57
N SER A 144 -4.76 -5.55 6.55
CA SER A 144 -4.03 -4.58 5.73
C SER A 144 -3.33 -3.49 6.54
N TRP A 145 -3.40 -3.51 7.88
CA TRP A 145 -2.67 -2.57 8.73
C TRP A 145 -1.25 -3.05 9.05
N PRO A 146 -0.35 -2.17 9.50
CA PRO A 146 1.08 -2.45 9.60
C PRO A 146 1.44 -3.70 10.38
N GLY A 147 0.73 -4.01 11.48
CA GLY A 147 1.01 -5.20 12.28
C GLY A 147 0.86 -6.51 11.49
N ALA A 148 -0.10 -6.60 10.56
CA ALA A 148 -0.24 -7.74 9.67
C ALA A 148 0.87 -7.80 8.59
N HIS A 149 1.56 -6.68 8.36
CA HIS A 149 2.58 -6.52 7.32
C HIS A 149 4.02 -6.51 7.85
N GLY A 150 4.23 -7.04 9.07
CA GLY A 150 5.56 -7.24 9.64
C GLY A 150 6.17 -5.98 10.23
N PHE A 151 5.36 -5.04 10.73
CA PHE A 151 5.83 -3.92 11.53
C PHE A 151 5.52 -4.17 13.00
N ASP A 152 6.57 -4.18 13.82
CA ASP A 152 6.49 -4.46 15.26
C ASP A 152 5.88 -3.30 16.03
N ASP A 153 6.18 -2.07 15.61
CA ASP A 153 5.63 -0.84 16.17
C ASP A 153 5.12 0.12 15.09
N TRP A 154 4.04 0.83 15.39
CA TRP A 154 3.46 1.76 14.43
C TRP A 154 2.51 2.78 15.04
N LEU A 155 2.51 3.98 14.42
CA LEU A 155 1.58 5.08 14.70
C LEU A 155 1.18 5.72 13.38
N ILE A 156 -0.05 5.47 12.92
CA ILE A 156 -0.46 5.80 11.56
C ILE A 156 -1.74 6.62 11.47
N ILE A 157 -1.87 7.34 10.37
CA ILE A 157 -3.18 7.67 9.78
C ILE A 157 -3.41 6.76 8.58
N ASP A 158 -4.63 6.27 8.40
CA ASP A 158 -4.99 5.43 7.23
C ASP A 158 -5.24 6.29 5.97
N HIS A 159 -5.71 7.50 6.14
CA HIS A 159 -6.02 8.50 5.11
C HIS A 159 -5.50 9.88 5.49
N ASN A 160 -5.60 10.83 4.55
CA ASN A 160 -5.28 12.23 4.84
C ASN A 160 -6.20 12.80 5.90
N THR A 161 -5.60 13.45 6.89
CA THR A 161 -6.25 14.12 8.03
C THR A 161 -5.72 15.54 8.17
N GLY A 162 -6.35 16.34 9.02
CA GLY A 162 -5.77 17.59 9.49
C GLY A 162 -4.52 17.34 10.33
N TYR A 163 -3.55 18.23 10.26
CA TYR A 163 -2.25 18.07 10.92
C TYR A 163 -2.31 18.25 12.44
N PHE A 164 -3.29 19.00 12.95
CA PHE A 164 -3.46 19.25 14.39
C PHE A 164 -4.60 18.45 14.99
N GLN A 165 -5.78 18.41 14.32
CA GLN A 165 -6.97 17.74 14.83
C GLN A 165 -7.01 16.25 14.46
N HIS A 166 -6.13 15.81 13.57
CA HIS A 166 -6.05 14.42 13.06
C HIS A 166 -7.38 13.88 12.51
N GLN A 167 -8.31 14.76 12.14
CA GLN A 167 -9.63 14.42 11.63
C GLN A 167 -9.70 14.54 10.12
N ASN A 168 -10.64 13.83 9.51
CA ASN A 168 -10.90 13.89 8.08
C ASN A 168 -12.39 14.17 7.83
N LYS A 169 -12.72 15.30 7.20
CA LYS A 169 -14.10 15.68 6.92
C LYS A 169 -14.84 14.76 5.96
N ASN A 170 -14.11 14.02 5.12
CA ASN A 170 -14.69 13.08 4.16
C ASN A 170 -14.91 11.68 4.75
N LYS A 171 -14.54 11.48 6.01
CA LYS A 171 -14.69 10.24 6.77
C LYS A 171 -15.67 10.46 7.90
N ASP A 172 -16.47 9.46 8.19
CA ASP A 172 -17.31 9.44 9.38
C ASP A 172 -16.45 9.12 10.61
N CYS A 173 -15.66 10.11 11.02
CA CYS A 173 -14.81 10.02 12.21
C CYS A 173 -15.54 10.44 13.48
N GLU A 174 -16.81 10.87 13.40
CA GLU A 174 -17.60 11.32 14.55
C GLU A 174 -16.91 12.41 15.38
N GLY A 175 -16.08 13.25 14.73
CA GLY A 175 -15.28 14.29 15.40
C GLY A 175 -14.08 13.76 16.20
N ARG A 176 -13.72 12.48 16.05
CA ARG A 176 -12.57 11.86 16.73
C ARG A 176 -11.36 11.81 15.80
N PRO A 177 -10.12 11.89 16.32
CA PRO A 177 -8.92 11.73 15.54
C PRO A 177 -8.87 10.39 14.81
N MET A 178 -8.24 10.38 13.62
CA MET A 178 -8.00 9.20 12.79
C MET A 178 -6.55 8.72 12.90
N LEU A 179 -5.92 8.97 14.05
CA LEU A 179 -4.59 8.48 14.41
C LEU A 179 -4.72 7.17 15.18
N PHE A 180 -3.95 6.16 14.80
CA PHE A 180 -4.03 4.80 15.34
C PHE A 180 -2.64 4.29 15.67
N GLU A 181 -2.51 3.59 16.80
CA GLU A 181 -1.24 2.99 17.26
C GLU A 181 -1.24 1.47 17.21
N SER A 182 -0.10 0.87 17.53
CA SER A 182 0.08 -0.58 17.65
C SER A 182 -0.99 -1.18 18.55
N GLY A 183 -1.66 -2.24 18.04
CA GLY A 183 -2.88 -2.77 18.66
C GLY A 183 -4.17 -2.25 18.01
N GLY A 184 -4.10 -1.18 17.21
CA GLY A 184 -5.21 -0.62 16.43
C GLY A 184 -6.15 0.24 17.25
N GLU A 185 -5.71 0.72 18.40
CA GLU A 185 -6.45 1.70 19.20
C GLU A 185 -6.33 3.10 18.62
N ARG A 186 -7.37 3.87 18.79
CA ARG A 186 -7.40 5.26 18.35
C ARG A 186 -6.73 6.17 19.39
N VAL A 187 -5.76 6.96 18.95
CA VAL A 187 -5.06 7.93 19.78
C VAL A 187 -5.82 9.25 19.79
N THR A 188 -6.14 9.77 20.96
CA THR A 188 -6.93 11.00 21.14
C THR A 188 -6.25 12.06 22.00
N ASP A 189 -5.24 11.71 22.76
CA ASP A 189 -4.51 12.58 23.68
C ASP A 189 -3.41 13.42 22.99
N LEU A 190 -3.20 13.17 21.68
CA LEU A 190 -2.26 13.92 20.86
C LEU A 190 -2.93 15.00 19.98
N GLU A 191 -4.23 15.25 20.15
CA GLU A 191 -4.91 16.35 19.45
C GLU A 191 -4.27 17.69 19.81
N GLY A 192 -4.10 18.55 18.80
CA GLY A 192 -3.42 19.83 18.94
C GLY A 192 -1.90 19.77 18.72
N HIS A 193 -1.30 18.58 18.68
CA HIS A 193 0.08 18.38 18.27
C HIS A 193 0.18 18.17 16.77
N TYR A 194 1.22 18.71 16.15
CA TYR A 194 1.42 18.59 14.71
C TYR A 194 1.87 17.17 14.34
N LEU A 195 1.25 16.55 13.35
CA LEU A 195 1.53 15.14 12.97
C LEU A 195 3.01 14.86 12.70
N THR A 196 3.71 15.81 12.06
CA THR A 196 5.14 15.63 11.75
C THR A 196 6.00 15.54 13.00
N ASP A 197 5.66 16.33 14.06
CA ASP A 197 6.33 16.24 15.36
C ASP A 197 6.12 14.88 15.99
N ILE A 198 4.85 14.47 16.09
CA ILE A 198 4.45 13.18 16.70
C ILE A 198 5.23 12.02 16.07
N TRP A 199 5.24 11.92 14.75
CA TRP A 199 5.92 10.84 14.06
C TRP A 199 7.44 10.90 14.14
N THR A 200 8.00 12.10 14.14
CA THR A 200 9.46 12.26 14.29
C THR A 200 9.91 11.93 15.71
N ASP A 201 9.15 12.35 16.73
CA ASP A 201 9.45 12.01 18.13
C ASP A 201 9.42 10.48 18.33
N LYS A 202 8.40 9.80 17.79
CA LYS A 202 8.33 8.34 17.78
C LYS A 202 9.50 7.69 17.03
N ALA A 203 9.91 8.25 15.91
CA ALA A 203 11.07 7.78 15.17
C ALA A 203 12.36 7.89 16.00
N LEU A 204 12.56 9.00 16.72
CA LEU A 204 13.72 9.20 17.58
C LEU A 204 13.73 8.23 18.76
N GLU A 205 12.57 8.02 19.42
CA GLU A 205 12.40 7.01 20.46
C GLU A 205 12.78 5.60 19.94
N PHE A 206 12.31 5.24 18.74
CA PHE A 206 12.59 3.95 18.12
C PHE A 206 14.08 3.78 17.77
N ILE A 207 14.74 4.80 17.21
CA ILE A 207 16.18 4.80 16.93
C ILE A 207 16.97 4.61 18.23
N GLU A 208 16.60 5.34 19.30
CA GLU A 208 17.24 5.23 20.61
C GLU A 208 17.10 3.83 21.22
N ALA A 209 15.93 3.21 21.07
CA ALA A 209 15.65 1.88 21.62
C ALA A 209 16.39 0.75 20.87
N ASN A 210 16.85 0.97 19.63
CA ASN A 210 17.42 -0.08 18.76
C ASN A 210 18.91 0.18 18.43
N GLN A 211 19.71 0.61 19.42
CA GLN A 211 21.15 0.89 19.21
C GLN A 211 21.97 -0.37 18.87
N ASP A 212 21.55 -1.53 19.38
CA ASP A 212 22.25 -2.81 19.24
C ASP A 212 21.51 -3.80 18.31
N THR A 213 20.44 -3.36 17.66
CA THR A 213 19.61 -4.21 16.77
C THR A 213 19.45 -3.51 15.42
N PRO A 214 19.71 -4.18 14.30
CA PRO A 214 19.43 -3.58 13.00
C PRO A 214 17.93 -3.30 12.88
N PHE A 215 17.58 -2.14 12.34
CA PHE A 215 16.20 -1.74 12.24
C PHE A 215 15.81 -1.25 10.85
N PHE A 216 14.53 -1.42 10.54
CA PHE A 216 13.85 -0.81 9.40
C PHE A 216 12.79 0.17 9.89
N LEU A 217 13.02 1.44 9.63
CA LEU A 217 12.12 2.54 9.98
C LEU A 217 11.52 3.14 8.71
N TYR A 218 10.21 2.97 8.52
CA TYR A 218 9.47 3.57 7.42
C TYR A 218 8.74 4.83 7.91
N LEU A 219 9.08 5.98 7.34
CA LEU A 219 8.52 7.30 7.68
C LEU A 219 7.73 7.88 6.49
N PRO A 220 6.52 7.40 6.25
CA PRO A 220 5.67 7.94 5.20
C PRO A 220 4.90 9.16 5.72
N TRP A 221 5.58 10.29 5.84
CA TRP A 221 4.91 11.52 6.27
C TRP A 221 3.78 11.93 5.34
N SER A 222 2.74 12.60 5.86
CA SER A 222 1.66 13.15 5.05
C SER A 222 1.97 14.54 4.49
N ILE A 223 3.04 15.16 4.96
CA ILE A 223 3.51 16.48 4.53
C ILE A 223 4.26 16.39 3.18
N PRO A 224 4.04 17.32 2.23
CA PRO A 224 3.21 18.54 2.29
C PRO A 224 1.81 18.41 1.68
N HIS A 225 1.16 17.24 1.74
CA HIS A 225 -0.20 17.02 1.21
C HIS A 225 -1.22 17.99 1.85
N ALA A 226 -2.22 18.41 1.10
CA ALA A 226 -3.34 19.20 1.64
C ALA A 226 -4.13 18.43 2.72
N PRO A 227 -4.69 19.13 3.74
CA PRO A 227 -4.85 20.59 3.84
C PRO A 227 -3.51 21.31 4.09
N LEU A 228 -3.35 22.51 3.52
CA LEU A 228 -2.13 23.29 3.69
C LEU A 228 -2.12 23.98 5.05
N GLN A 229 -1.95 23.20 6.10
CA GLN A 229 -1.84 23.64 7.48
C GLN A 229 -0.35 23.72 7.84
N ASP A 230 0.22 24.90 7.76
CA ASP A 230 1.60 25.10 8.17
C ASP A 230 1.76 25.00 9.72
N PRO A 231 2.95 24.69 10.23
CA PRO A 231 3.17 24.49 11.66
C PRO A 231 2.94 25.71 12.55
N ASP A 232 2.84 26.92 11.97
CA ASP A 232 2.59 28.17 12.70
C ASP A 232 1.09 28.44 12.92
N LEU A 233 0.20 27.60 12.36
CA LEU A 233 -1.24 27.75 12.57
C LEU A 233 -1.66 27.42 14.00
N ASP A 234 -2.77 28.01 14.44
CA ASP A 234 -3.38 27.68 15.72
C ASP A 234 -3.72 26.17 15.78
N PRO A 235 -3.27 25.45 16.83
CA PRO A 235 -3.58 24.02 16.99
C PRO A 235 -5.08 23.67 17.01
N SER A 236 -5.96 24.63 17.31
CA SER A 236 -7.41 24.46 17.24
C SER A 236 -7.97 24.49 15.80
N THR A 237 -7.11 24.69 14.81
CA THR A 237 -7.47 24.84 13.40
C THR A 237 -8.16 23.61 12.85
N ALA A 238 -9.39 23.78 12.37
CA ALA A 238 -10.17 22.70 11.76
C ALA A 238 -9.52 22.13 10.48
N PHE A 239 -9.87 20.91 10.11
CA PHE A 239 -9.32 20.21 8.94
C PHE A 239 -9.28 21.05 7.66
N ASP A 240 -10.30 21.83 7.38
CA ASP A 240 -10.42 22.63 6.16
C ASP A 240 -9.95 24.09 6.30
N ALA A 241 -9.38 24.43 7.45
CA ALA A 241 -8.72 25.71 7.61
C ALA A 241 -7.32 25.64 6.97
N GLY A 242 -6.92 26.74 6.44
CA GLY A 242 -5.69 26.88 5.68
C GLY A 242 -5.96 27.49 4.30
N PRO A 243 -4.95 28.02 3.65
CA PRO A 243 -5.10 28.67 2.36
C PRO A 243 -5.47 27.65 1.29
N LYS A 244 -6.15 28.12 0.24
CA LYS A 244 -6.44 27.29 -0.92
C LYS A 244 -5.16 26.96 -1.65
N SER A 245 -5.05 25.73 -2.09
CA SER A 245 -3.98 25.31 -3.00
C SER A 245 -3.99 26.16 -4.30
N ASN A 246 -2.84 26.26 -4.94
CA ASN A 246 -2.64 27.02 -6.18
C ASN A 246 -2.95 28.53 -6.04
N THR A 247 -2.70 29.10 -4.88
CA THR A 247 -2.67 30.54 -4.61
C THR A 247 -1.31 30.93 -4.02
N PRO A 248 -0.93 32.22 -4.04
CA PRO A 248 0.30 32.68 -3.37
C PRO A 248 0.37 32.25 -1.90
N GLU A 249 -0.73 32.41 -1.17
CA GLU A 249 -0.83 32.03 0.25
C GLU A 249 -0.72 30.49 0.41
N GLY A 250 -1.32 29.72 -0.52
CA GLY A 250 -1.20 28.27 -0.53
C GLY A 250 0.23 27.81 -0.80
N ARG A 251 0.95 28.49 -1.71
CA ARG A 251 2.37 28.23 -1.93
C ARG A 251 3.22 28.60 -0.72
N GLU A 252 2.95 29.70 -0.07
CA GLU A 252 3.66 30.11 1.16
C GLU A 252 3.52 29.06 2.26
N ALA A 253 2.29 28.59 2.52
CA ALA A 253 2.05 27.52 3.48
C ALA A 253 2.78 26.22 3.08
N PHE A 254 2.73 25.84 1.81
CA PHE A 254 3.43 24.67 1.28
C PHE A 254 4.96 24.77 1.49
N VAL A 255 5.55 25.93 1.22
CA VAL A 255 6.98 26.21 1.46
C VAL A 255 7.34 25.97 2.93
N LYS A 256 6.58 26.58 3.86
CA LYS A 256 6.78 26.37 5.30
C LYS A 256 6.67 24.90 5.70
N MET A 257 5.69 24.17 5.16
CA MET A 257 5.50 22.76 5.45
C MET A 257 6.71 21.94 4.99
N VAL A 258 7.26 22.18 3.79
CA VAL A 258 8.43 21.44 3.29
C VAL A 258 9.70 21.82 4.07
N GLU A 259 9.91 23.09 4.39
CA GLU A 259 11.04 23.53 5.23
C GLU A 259 10.96 22.93 6.64
N TYR A 260 9.74 22.76 7.17
CA TYR A 260 9.51 22.09 8.44
C TYR A 260 9.86 20.60 8.37
N LEU A 261 9.41 19.90 7.32
CA LEU A 261 9.81 18.51 7.08
C LEU A 261 11.33 18.36 7.03
N ASP A 262 12.02 19.23 6.30
CA ASP A 262 13.48 19.21 6.21
C ASP A 262 14.14 19.37 7.60
N SER A 263 13.59 20.21 8.46
CA SER A 263 14.10 20.36 9.83
C SER A 263 13.96 19.08 10.66
N HIS A 264 12.88 18.31 10.46
CA HIS A 264 12.66 17.02 11.12
C HIS A 264 13.59 15.93 10.59
N ILE A 265 13.89 15.95 9.29
CA ILE A 265 14.93 15.10 8.69
C ILE A 265 16.27 15.40 9.35
N GLY A 266 16.59 16.69 9.60
CA GLY A 266 17.78 17.11 10.33
C GLY A 266 17.87 16.54 11.75
N ARG A 267 16.75 16.44 12.48
CA ARG A 267 16.69 15.82 13.82
C ARG A 267 17.04 14.33 13.75
N ILE A 268 16.59 13.61 12.73
CA ILE A 268 16.91 12.19 12.52
C ILE A 268 18.40 12.02 12.23
N PHE A 269 18.97 12.81 11.32
CA PHE A 269 20.43 12.80 11.06
C PHE A 269 21.23 13.07 12.32
N GLN A 270 20.84 14.07 13.10
CA GLN A 270 21.51 14.41 14.34
C GLN A 270 21.49 13.25 15.35
N ALA A 271 20.36 12.56 15.49
CA ALA A 271 20.23 11.40 16.38
C ALA A 271 21.18 10.27 15.96
N LEU A 272 21.21 9.93 14.66
CA LEU A 272 22.10 8.89 14.12
C LEU A 272 23.59 9.26 14.29
N GLU A 273 23.96 10.53 14.10
CA GLU A 273 25.31 11.02 14.31
C GLU A 273 25.71 10.91 15.79
N GLN A 274 24.85 11.36 16.71
CA GLN A 274 25.11 11.29 18.16
C GLN A 274 25.26 9.87 18.68
N GLN A 275 24.57 8.92 18.07
CA GLN A 275 24.63 7.50 18.42
C GLN A 275 25.70 6.72 17.65
N GLY A 276 26.42 7.38 16.72
CA GLY A 276 27.42 6.74 15.87
C GLY A 276 26.89 5.73 14.86
N GLN A 277 25.58 5.79 14.56
CA GLN A 277 24.91 4.84 13.67
C GLN A 277 24.87 5.30 12.19
N LEU A 278 25.12 6.60 11.92
CA LEU A 278 24.96 7.17 10.57
C LEU A 278 25.80 6.45 9.52
N GLU A 279 27.05 6.06 9.85
CA GLU A 279 27.97 5.42 8.93
C GLU A 279 27.41 4.13 8.33
N ASN A 280 26.71 3.31 9.14
CA ASN A 280 26.10 2.06 8.72
C ASN A 280 24.57 2.13 8.67
N THR A 281 24.01 3.24 8.22
CA THR A 281 22.59 3.41 7.98
C THR A 281 22.35 3.76 6.51
N LEU A 282 21.52 2.95 5.84
CA LEU A 282 20.96 3.28 4.52
C LEU A 282 19.76 4.19 4.71
N ILE A 283 19.87 5.43 4.24
CA ILE A 283 18.78 6.42 4.32
C ILE A 283 18.30 6.70 2.90
N ILE A 284 17.00 6.59 2.68
CA ILE A 284 16.33 6.88 1.40
C ILE A 284 15.28 7.97 1.63
N PHE A 285 15.23 8.96 0.73
CA PHE A 285 14.19 9.97 0.68
C PHE A 285 13.60 10.08 -0.72
N THR A 286 12.28 10.10 -0.82
CA THR A 286 11.54 10.30 -2.08
C THR A 286 10.13 10.84 -1.85
N SER A 287 9.35 11.04 -2.92
CA SER A 287 7.91 11.33 -2.88
C SER A 287 7.11 10.16 -3.44
N ASP A 288 5.88 9.99 -2.97
CA ASP A 288 5.00 8.91 -3.43
C ASP A 288 4.41 9.15 -4.83
N ASN A 289 4.30 10.39 -5.27
CA ASN A 289 3.90 10.82 -6.62
C ASN A 289 4.40 12.25 -6.87
N GLY A 290 4.22 12.74 -8.08
CA GLY A 290 4.53 14.12 -8.41
C GLY A 290 3.73 15.14 -7.62
N GLY A 291 4.23 16.36 -7.56
CA GLY A 291 3.64 17.45 -6.76
C GLY A 291 2.18 17.72 -7.11
N MET A 292 1.43 18.17 -6.12
CA MET A 292 0.04 18.60 -6.29
C MET A 292 -0.01 20.13 -6.32
N LEU A 293 -1.09 20.70 -6.74
CA LEU A 293 -1.48 22.11 -6.98
C LEU A 293 -0.51 23.22 -6.51
N SER A 294 0.03 23.14 -5.27
CA SER A 294 1.01 24.10 -4.75
C SER A 294 2.47 23.62 -4.89
N GLY A 295 2.68 22.37 -5.37
CA GLY A 295 4.00 21.81 -5.64
C GLY A 295 4.55 22.26 -6.99
N ASN A 296 5.86 22.24 -7.13
CA ASN A 296 6.60 22.58 -8.35
C ASN A 296 7.13 21.33 -9.04
N CYS A 297 6.62 21.01 -10.22
CA CYS A 297 7.10 19.87 -11.00
C CYS A 297 8.10 20.27 -12.11
N TRP A 298 8.53 21.53 -12.18
CA TRP A 298 9.46 21.99 -13.23
C TRP A 298 10.72 21.10 -13.30
N PRO A 299 11.21 20.74 -14.49
CA PRO A 299 10.79 21.12 -15.85
C PRO A 299 9.71 20.21 -16.47
N LEU A 300 9.09 19.36 -15.68
CA LEU A 300 8.22 18.29 -16.09
C LEU A 300 6.80 18.78 -16.41
N LYS A 301 6.13 18.07 -17.32
CA LYS A 301 4.76 18.38 -17.73
C LYS A 301 3.75 17.77 -16.77
N LYS A 302 2.70 18.53 -16.43
CA LYS A 302 1.63 18.12 -15.52
C LYS A 302 2.11 17.93 -14.06
N SER A 303 1.34 17.18 -13.28
CA SER A 303 1.52 17.00 -11.84
C SER A 303 0.79 15.72 -11.41
N LYS A 304 0.68 15.46 -10.09
CA LYS A 304 -0.14 14.37 -9.52
C LYS A 304 -1.37 14.06 -10.37
N GLN A 305 -1.73 12.78 -10.43
CA GLN A 305 -2.85 12.22 -11.19
C GLN A 305 -2.61 12.02 -12.69
N HIS A 306 -1.54 12.55 -13.27
CA HIS A 306 -1.21 12.42 -14.68
C HIS A 306 -0.03 11.47 -14.90
N LEU A 307 0.02 10.79 -16.05
CA LEU A 307 1.14 9.92 -16.43
C LEU A 307 2.20 10.63 -17.28
N GLU A 308 2.05 11.93 -17.50
CA GLU A 308 3.18 12.76 -17.92
C GLU A 308 4.22 12.81 -16.78
N GLU A 309 5.48 13.12 -17.12
CA GLU A 309 6.61 13.06 -16.17
C GLU A 309 6.35 13.79 -14.86
N GLY A 310 5.67 14.96 -14.88
CA GLY A 310 5.38 15.71 -13.66
C GLY A 310 4.47 15.01 -12.65
N GLY A 311 3.75 13.97 -13.06
CA GLY A 311 2.93 13.16 -12.14
C GLY A 311 3.63 11.92 -11.59
N ILE A 312 4.68 11.45 -12.25
CA ILE A 312 5.35 10.19 -11.91
C ILE A 312 6.85 10.31 -11.64
N ARG A 313 7.55 11.32 -12.17
CA ARG A 313 8.97 11.55 -11.89
C ARG A 313 9.11 12.36 -10.62
N VAL A 314 9.85 11.82 -9.65
CA VAL A 314 9.96 12.34 -8.28
C VAL A 314 11.42 12.49 -7.87
N PRO A 315 11.75 13.37 -6.90
CA PRO A 315 13.09 13.42 -6.36
C PRO A 315 13.41 12.12 -5.63
N PHE A 316 14.65 11.64 -5.75
CA PHE A 316 15.13 10.46 -5.03
C PHE A 316 16.56 10.68 -4.57
N LEU A 317 16.75 10.62 -3.26
CA LEU A 317 18.04 10.74 -2.59
C LEU A 317 18.33 9.47 -1.82
N MET A 318 19.58 9.01 -1.85
CA MET A 318 20.00 7.82 -1.12
C MET A 318 21.38 8.08 -0.50
N GLN A 319 21.50 7.85 0.81
CA GLN A 319 22.76 8.01 1.52
C GLN A 319 23.07 6.76 2.34
N TRP A 320 24.28 6.26 2.21
CA TRP A 320 24.88 5.23 3.04
C TRP A 320 26.38 5.43 3.04
N PRO A 321 26.93 6.17 4.02
CA PRO A 321 28.33 6.60 3.98
C PRO A 321 29.31 5.45 3.81
N ALA A 322 29.05 4.28 4.42
CA ALA A 322 29.90 3.09 4.27
C ALA A 322 29.94 2.50 2.84
N LYS A 323 28.99 2.84 1.96
CA LYS A 323 28.80 2.17 0.66
C LYS A 323 28.66 3.12 -0.53
N ILE A 324 28.01 4.26 -0.34
CA ILE A 324 27.68 5.19 -1.43
C ILE A 324 28.66 6.36 -1.41
N PRO A 325 29.46 6.56 -2.47
CA PRO A 325 30.35 7.71 -2.56
C PRO A 325 29.59 9.04 -2.53
N ALA A 326 30.08 9.99 -1.74
CA ALA A 326 29.51 11.32 -1.66
C ALA A 326 29.50 12.03 -3.03
N GLY A 327 28.44 12.82 -3.29
CA GLY A 327 28.27 13.57 -4.52
C GLY A 327 27.96 12.73 -5.76
N THR A 328 27.52 11.47 -5.57
CA THR A 328 27.08 10.62 -6.68
C THR A 328 25.83 11.21 -7.34
N VAL A 329 25.87 11.35 -8.67
CA VAL A 329 24.68 11.70 -9.48
C VAL A 329 24.41 10.57 -10.44
N SER A 330 23.21 10.02 -10.38
CA SER A 330 22.77 8.93 -11.26
C SER A 330 21.63 9.42 -12.17
N ASP A 331 21.80 9.18 -13.46
CA ASP A 331 20.77 9.35 -14.49
C ASP A 331 20.15 8.01 -14.94
N GLN A 332 20.45 6.94 -14.20
CA GLN A 332 19.88 5.61 -14.45
C GLN A 332 18.38 5.65 -14.27
N PRO A 333 17.59 5.30 -15.32
CA PRO A 333 16.14 5.16 -15.19
C PRO A 333 15.79 4.18 -14.08
N SER A 334 15.04 4.65 -13.10
CA SER A 334 14.70 3.89 -11.88
C SER A 334 13.25 4.12 -11.49
N ILE A 335 12.69 3.18 -10.72
CA ILE A 335 11.29 3.20 -10.30
C ILE A 335 11.15 2.76 -8.83
N MET A 336 10.06 3.12 -8.19
CA MET A 336 9.78 2.90 -6.76
C MET A 336 10.12 1.49 -6.24
N MET A 337 9.83 0.44 -7.00
CA MET A 337 10.14 -0.94 -6.63
C MET A 337 11.64 -1.22 -6.51
N ASP A 338 12.49 -0.45 -7.21
CA ASP A 338 13.95 -0.57 -7.09
C ASP A 338 14.41 -0.22 -5.68
N ALA A 339 13.83 0.84 -5.10
CA ALA A 339 14.13 1.21 -3.72
C ALA A 339 13.80 0.07 -2.74
N SER A 340 12.70 -0.63 -2.96
CA SER A 340 12.29 -1.79 -2.14
C SER A 340 13.28 -2.96 -2.26
N VAL A 341 13.69 -3.29 -3.49
CA VAL A 341 14.67 -4.36 -3.73
C VAL A 341 16.04 -3.98 -3.17
N THR A 342 16.44 -2.71 -3.29
CA THR A 342 17.67 -2.18 -2.69
C THR A 342 17.67 -2.33 -1.16
N VAL A 343 16.55 -1.99 -0.51
CA VAL A 343 16.39 -2.19 0.93
C VAL A 343 16.54 -3.66 1.32
N LEU A 344 15.87 -4.56 0.60
CA LEU A 344 15.95 -6.00 0.86
C LEU A 344 17.36 -6.56 0.62
N ALA A 345 18.04 -6.11 -0.43
CA ALA A 345 19.42 -6.51 -0.74
C ALA A 345 20.40 -6.01 0.33
N ALA A 346 20.32 -4.73 0.69
CA ALA A 346 21.17 -4.12 1.71
C ALA A 346 21.02 -4.80 3.07
N ALA A 347 19.78 -5.17 3.42
CA ALA A 347 19.44 -5.87 4.67
C ALA A 347 19.73 -7.39 4.64
N GLY A 348 20.16 -7.96 3.51
CA GLY A 348 20.29 -9.41 3.38
C GLY A 348 18.95 -10.17 3.46
N ALA A 349 17.83 -9.49 3.20
CA ALA A 349 16.49 -10.03 3.37
C ALA A 349 15.93 -10.74 2.13
N LEU A 350 16.60 -10.66 0.97
CA LEU A 350 16.17 -11.32 -0.28
C LEU A 350 15.92 -12.84 -0.13
N PRO A 351 16.72 -13.61 0.66
CA PRO A 351 16.45 -15.04 0.86
C PRO A 351 15.11 -15.35 1.58
N HIS A 352 14.49 -14.36 2.21
CA HIS A 352 13.17 -14.50 2.86
C HIS A 352 11.99 -14.21 1.92
N VAL A 353 12.27 -13.73 0.71
CA VAL A 353 11.27 -13.61 -0.35
C VAL A 353 10.90 -15.01 -0.83
N PRO A 354 9.62 -15.38 -0.91
CA PRO A 354 9.21 -16.70 -1.35
C PRO A 354 9.70 -17.03 -2.75
N GLU A 355 10.11 -18.29 -2.95
CA GLU A 355 10.52 -18.78 -4.26
C GLU A 355 9.40 -18.59 -5.30
N GLY A 356 9.77 -18.10 -6.47
CA GLY A 356 8.83 -17.84 -7.56
C GLY A 356 8.10 -16.49 -7.47
N ARG A 357 8.21 -15.75 -6.34
CA ARG A 357 7.63 -14.41 -6.27
C ARG A 357 8.43 -13.43 -7.12
N VAL A 358 7.78 -12.83 -8.08
CA VAL A 358 8.36 -11.78 -8.92
C VAL A 358 8.47 -10.49 -8.11
N LEU A 359 9.67 -9.93 -8.02
CA LEU A 359 9.92 -8.55 -7.62
C LEU A 359 10.18 -7.73 -8.90
N ASP A 360 9.51 -6.61 -9.05
CA ASP A 360 9.58 -5.79 -10.28
C ASP A 360 10.69 -4.72 -10.23
N GLY A 361 11.49 -4.70 -9.17
CA GLY A 361 12.61 -3.78 -8.98
C GLY A 361 13.98 -4.46 -9.13
N ILE A 362 15.01 -3.63 -9.11
CA ILE A 362 16.44 -4.05 -9.06
C ILE A 362 17.11 -3.40 -7.86
N ASP A 363 18.28 -3.92 -7.47
CA ASP A 363 19.14 -3.27 -6.49
C ASP A 363 19.87 -2.07 -7.12
N LEU A 364 19.64 -0.87 -6.60
CA LEU A 364 20.27 0.38 -7.07
C LEU A 364 21.73 0.54 -6.63
N LEU A 365 22.21 -0.29 -5.70
CA LEU A 365 23.61 -0.34 -5.30
C LEU A 365 24.45 -1.11 -6.32
N GLU A 366 23.82 -1.92 -7.16
CA GLU A 366 24.44 -2.64 -8.24
C GLU A 366 24.30 -1.89 -9.57
N LYS A 367 25.32 -1.98 -10.42
CA LYS A 367 25.22 -1.36 -11.75
C LYS A 367 24.28 -2.17 -12.63
N SER A 368 23.24 -1.51 -13.13
CA SER A 368 22.39 -2.07 -14.17
C SER A 368 22.90 -1.67 -15.54
N GLU A 369 23.06 -2.65 -16.44
CA GLU A 369 23.41 -2.39 -17.85
C GLU A 369 22.16 -2.54 -18.75
N GLY A 370 22.02 -1.64 -19.71
CA GLY A 370 20.97 -1.68 -20.72
C GLY A 370 19.76 -0.80 -20.43
N ALA A 371 18.87 -0.73 -21.42
CA ALA A 371 17.61 -0.02 -21.32
C ALA A 371 16.66 -0.78 -20.40
N ARG A 372 15.91 -0.02 -19.58
CA ARG A 372 14.88 -0.56 -18.68
C ARG A 372 13.51 -0.16 -19.17
N ASP A 373 12.56 -1.04 -18.98
CA ASP A 373 11.18 -0.88 -19.36
C ASP A 373 10.30 -0.63 -18.14
N PHE A 374 9.49 0.41 -18.19
CA PHE A 374 8.53 0.76 -17.16
C PHE A 374 7.15 0.97 -17.75
N GLY A 375 6.12 0.53 -17.04
CA GLY A 375 4.75 0.76 -17.45
C GLY A 375 3.85 1.26 -16.34
N TRP A 376 2.89 2.07 -16.70
CA TRP A 376 1.90 2.63 -15.80
C TRP A 376 0.52 2.54 -16.41
N ARG A 377 -0.49 2.28 -15.58
CA ARG A 377 -1.89 2.30 -15.99
C ARG A 377 -2.71 2.95 -14.90
N ARG A 378 -3.48 3.96 -15.25
CA ARG A 378 -4.29 4.72 -14.31
C ARG A 378 -5.70 4.96 -14.83
N ARG A 379 -6.66 4.87 -13.91
CA ARG A 379 -8.04 5.25 -14.15
C ARG A 379 -8.55 6.07 -12.95
N ASP A 380 -9.25 7.18 -13.20
CA ASP A 380 -9.92 7.97 -12.17
C ASP A 380 -11.40 8.11 -12.48
N TRP A 381 -12.23 7.70 -11.58
CA TRP A 381 -13.70 7.76 -11.70
C TRP A 381 -14.28 9.12 -11.28
N GLY A 382 -13.52 10.20 -11.30
CA GLY A 382 -13.94 11.53 -10.90
C GLY A 382 -13.86 11.78 -9.39
N ALA A 383 -13.13 10.93 -8.68
CA ALA A 383 -12.87 11.11 -7.25
C ALA A 383 -12.17 12.45 -6.94
N THR A 384 -11.41 12.95 -7.89
CA THR A 384 -10.67 14.21 -7.83
C THR A 384 -11.31 15.29 -8.72
N GLY A 385 -12.52 15.03 -9.28
CA GLY A 385 -13.16 15.90 -10.24
C GLY A 385 -12.70 15.70 -11.69
N ASN A 386 -11.65 14.92 -11.91
CA ASN A 386 -11.11 14.63 -13.23
C ASN A 386 -11.40 13.19 -13.63
N TYR A 387 -12.15 12.99 -14.69
CA TYR A 387 -12.34 11.67 -15.29
C TYR A 387 -11.17 11.42 -16.24
N LEU A 388 -10.10 10.78 -15.74
CA LEU A 388 -8.89 10.54 -16.51
C LEU A 388 -8.58 9.04 -16.58
N ARG A 389 -8.31 8.55 -17.77
CA ARG A 389 -7.74 7.24 -18.02
C ARG A 389 -6.52 7.39 -18.90
N GLN A 390 -5.38 6.98 -18.39
CA GLN A 390 -4.12 7.01 -19.10
C GLN A 390 -3.36 5.70 -18.94
N GLU A 391 -2.55 5.39 -19.92
CA GLU A 391 -1.54 4.35 -19.90
C GLU A 391 -0.23 4.95 -20.41
N ALA A 392 0.89 4.60 -19.82
CA ALA A 392 2.19 5.03 -20.28
C ALA A 392 3.19 3.86 -20.24
N PHE A 393 4.14 3.89 -21.16
CA PHE A 393 5.21 2.91 -21.22
C PHE A 393 6.51 3.61 -21.61
N ARG A 394 7.56 3.32 -20.87
CA ARG A 394 8.90 3.83 -21.11
C ARG A 394 9.85 2.69 -21.43
N SER A 395 10.68 2.86 -22.46
CA SER A 395 11.79 1.97 -22.81
C SER A 395 13.03 2.82 -23.11
N GLY A 396 14.01 2.80 -22.20
CA GLY A 396 15.15 3.70 -22.24
C GLY A 396 14.72 5.17 -22.24
N ASP A 397 15.12 5.94 -23.25
CA ASP A 397 14.80 7.37 -23.38
C ASP A 397 13.41 7.63 -23.99
N TRP A 398 12.74 6.60 -24.51
CA TRP A 398 11.47 6.73 -25.21
C TRP A 398 10.26 6.47 -24.32
N LYS A 399 9.25 7.31 -24.45
CA LYS A 399 7.98 7.17 -23.72
C LYS A 399 6.79 7.24 -24.67
N LEU A 400 5.93 6.22 -24.53
CA LEU A 400 4.59 6.17 -25.12
C LEU A 400 3.58 6.63 -24.07
N LEU A 401 2.72 7.58 -24.42
CA LEU A 401 1.60 8.02 -23.56
C LEU A 401 0.29 7.81 -24.30
N ARG A 402 -0.64 7.09 -23.69
CA ARG A 402 -1.97 6.81 -24.20
C ARG A 402 -3.02 7.47 -23.33
N THR A 403 -3.88 8.31 -23.93
CA THR A 403 -4.96 8.99 -23.23
C THR A 403 -6.31 8.65 -23.85
N PHE A 404 -7.26 8.21 -23.03
CA PHE A 404 -8.60 7.82 -23.43
C PHE A 404 -9.59 8.95 -23.22
N ALA A 405 -10.48 9.17 -24.20
CA ALA A 405 -11.53 10.16 -24.09
C ALA A 405 -12.63 9.70 -23.10
N TYR A 406 -13.01 10.58 -22.18
CA TYR A 406 -14.15 10.33 -21.30
C TYR A 406 -15.47 10.52 -22.03
N THR A 407 -16.35 9.53 -21.97
CA THR A 407 -17.64 9.51 -22.67
C THR A 407 -18.85 9.80 -21.79
N GLY A 408 -18.63 10.08 -20.51
CA GLY A 408 -19.69 10.22 -19.51
C GLY A 408 -20.05 8.92 -18.80
N ASN A 409 -20.90 9.00 -17.78
CA ASN A 409 -21.39 7.86 -17.00
C ASN A 409 -20.30 6.88 -16.50
N LYS A 410 -19.15 7.43 -16.05
CA LYS A 410 -17.98 6.64 -15.61
C LYS A 410 -17.45 5.70 -16.71
N SER A 411 -17.50 6.12 -17.96
CA SER A 411 -17.06 5.35 -19.12
C SER A 411 -16.03 6.13 -19.94
N TRP A 412 -15.17 5.41 -20.66
CA TRP A 412 -14.20 5.96 -21.59
C TRP A 412 -14.38 5.30 -22.96
N SER A 413 -14.06 6.05 -24.01
CA SER A 413 -13.99 5.52 -25.37
C SER A 413 -12.96 4.39 -25.45
N ALA A 414 -13.18 3.44 -26.34
CA ALA A 414 -12.13 2.54 -26.80
C ALA A 414 -11.09 3.29 -27.66
N GLU A 415 -11.49 4.39 -28.29
CA GLU A 415 -10.58 5.27 -29.01
C GLU A 415 -9.71 6.03 -28.03
N HIS A 416 -8.44 6.17 -28.37
CA HIS A 416 -7.42 6.82 -27.56
C HIS A 416 -6.47 7.61 -28.46
N LYS A 417 -5.82 8.60 -27.87
CA LYS A 417 -4.69 9.30 -28.46
C LYS A 417 -3.40 8.68 -27.91
N ASP A 418 -2.54 8.22 -28.82
CA ASP A 418 -1.18 7.78 -28.48
C ASP A 418 -0.18 8.84 -28.91
N GLU A 419 0.76 9.19 -28.04
CA GLU A 419 1.83 10.17 -28.25
C GLU A 419 3.17 9.50 -27.96
N LEU A 420 4.22 9.88 -28.68
CA LEU A 420 5.58 9.37 -28.51
C LEU A 420 6.54 10.51 -28.19
N PHE A 421 7.30 10.37 -27.10
CA PHE A 421 8.26 11.37 -26.65
C PHE A 421 9.67 10.77 -26.52
N ASN A 422 10.70 11.60 -26.74
CA ASN A 422 12.10 11.29 -26.40
C ASN A 422 12.48 12.10 -25.16
N LEU A 423 12.44 11.49 -23.99
CA LEU A 423 12.69 12.16 -22.69
C LEU A 423 14.11 12.69 -22.51
N LYS A 424 15.07 12.19 -23.29
CA LYS A 424 16.45 12.70 -23.27
C LYS A 424 16.55 14.12 -23.85
N ASP A 425 15.80 14.38 -24.91
CA ASP A 425 15.85 15.64 -25.64
C ASP A 425 14.68 16.56 -25.27
N ASP A 426 13.55 15.98 -24.84
CA ASP A 426 12.29 16.66 -24.50
C ASP A 426 11.70 16.10 -23.18
N LEU A 427 12.33 16.46 -22.06
CA LEU A 427 11.87 16.05 -20.74
C LEU A 427 10.50 16.64 -20.37
N GLY A 428 10.12 17.74 -21.04
CA GLY A 428 8.83 18.41 -20.87
C GLY A 428 7.68 17.80 -21.69
N GLU A 429 7.93 16.75 -22.48
CA GLU A 429 6.91 16.06 -23.30
C GLU A 429 6.12 17.05 -24.18
N THR A 430 6.83 17.97 -24.85
CA THR A 430 6.24 19.07 -25.62
C THR A 430 6.05 18.73 -27.09
N GLU A 431 6.85 17.80 -27.64
CA GLU A 431 6.84 17.42 -29.05
C GLU A 431 6.43 15.96 -29.25
N ASP A 432 5.25 15.74 -29.83
CA ASP A 432 4.80 14.39 -30.20
C ASP A 432 5.50 13.92 -31.48
N LEU A 433 6.33 12.90 -31.36
CA LEU A 433 7.14 12.30 -32.44
C LEU A 433 6.43 11.11 -33.13
N SER A 434 5.20 10.76 -32.77
CA SER A 434 4.49 9.58 -33.30
C SER A 434 4.36 9.59 -34.81
N GLY A 435 4.09 10.76 -35.40
CA GLY A 435 4.01 10.94 -36.85
C GLY A 435 5.37 11.00 -37.56
N GLN A 436 6.43 11.41 -36.86
CA GLN A 436 7.78 11.58 -37.43
C GLN A 436 8.59 10.29 -37.36
N MET A 437 8.27 9.41 -36.41
CA MET A 437 9.01 8.16 -36.12
C MET A 437 8.08 6.92 -36.08
N PRO A 438 7.40 6.59 -37.17
CA PRO A 438 6.35 5.56 -37.17
C PRO A 438 6.88 4.16 -36.78
N GLU A 439 8.08 3.78 -37.20
CA GLU A 439 8.68 2.49 -36.85
C GLU A 439 8.96 2.38 -35.33
N LYS A 440 9.49 3.45 -34.73
CA LYS A 440 9.74 3.51 -33.29
C LYS A 440 8.43 3.51 -32.51
N PHE A 441 7.44 4.23 -32.99
CA PHE A 441 6.11 4.30 -32.40
C PHE A 441 5.44 2.93 -32.35
N GLU A 442 5.42 2.17 -33.46
CA GLU A 442 4.86 0.81 -33.48
C GLU A 442 5.67 -0.16 -32.59
N ALA A 443 6.99 -0.04 -32.55
CA ALA A 443 7.82 -0.85 -31.66
C ALA A 443 7.50 -0.57 -30.18
N MET A 444 7.29 0.69 -29.78
CA MET A 444 6.90 1.05 -28.42
C MET A 444 5.51 0.52 -28.04
N LYS A 445 4.57 0.55 -28.95
CA LYS A 445 3.22 -0.04 -28.74
C LYS A 445 3.30 -1.56 -28.51
N ALA A 446 4.08 -2.24 -29.35
CA ALA A 446 4.27 -3.69 -29.22
C ALA A 446 4.96 -4.06 -27.89
N ALA A 447 5.97 -3.31 -27.48
CA ALA A 447 6.65 -3.49 -26.18
C ALA A 447 5.71 -3.22 -25.01
N PHE A 448 4.89 -2.18 -25.10
CA PHE A 448 3.87 -1.90 -24.08
C PHE A 448 2.83 -3.01 -23.95
N ASP A 449 2.35 -3.55 -25.07
CA ASP A 449 1.38 -4.65 -25.05
C ASP A 449 2.00 -5.94 -24.45
N ALA A 450 3.28 -6.19 -24.70
CA ALA A 450 4.02 -7.30 -24.08
C ALA A 450 4.14 -7.11 -22.56
N TRP A 451 4.59 -5.93 -22.09
CA TRP A 451 4.67 -5.59 -20.66
C TRP A 451 3.28 -5.71 -19.99
N LYS A 452 2.24 -5.16 -20.62
CA LYS A 452 0.88 -5.23 -20.10
C LYS A 452 0.39 -6.67 -19.97
N SER A 453 0.67 -7.51 -20.94
CA SER A 453 0.34 -8.96 -20.90
C SER A 453 1.03 -9.66 -19.74
N GLU A 454 2.28 -9.30 -19.45
CA GLU A 454 3.03 -9.88 -18.33
C GLU A 454 2.51 -9.39 -16.97
N VAL A 455 2.33 -8.05 -16.81
CA VAL A 455 2.06 -7.45 -15.51
C VAL A 455 0.59 -7.53 -15.10
N VAL A 456 -0.36 -7.44 -16.05
CA VAL A 456 -1.79 -7.31 -15.74
C VAL A 456 -2.50 -8.66 -15.70
N ASN A 457 -2.06 -9.63 -16.49
CA ASN A 457 -2.78 -10.89 -16.67
C ASN A 457 -2.13 -12.10 -15.96
N GLN A 458 -1.05 -11.90 -15.22
CA GLN A 458 -0.24 -13.00 -14.68
C GLN A 458 -0.01 -12.93 -13.17
N ASP A 459 -1.02 -12.60 -12.39
CA ASP A 459 -0.95 -13.05 -11.00
C ASP A 459 -1.76 -14.34 -10.85
N PRO A 460 -1.15 -15.54 -11.02
CA PRO A 460 -1.72 -16.70 -10.41
C PRO A 460 -1.71 -16.44 -8.91
N ASP A 461 -2.78 -16.76 -8.21
CA ASP A 461 -2.90 -16.69 -6.76
C ASP A 461 -1.61 -17.16 -6.07
N PHE A 462 -0.69 -16.23 -5.81
CA PHE A 462 0.56 -16.58 -5.18
C PHE A 462 0.32 -16.68 -3.68
N PHE A 463 -0.13 -17.84 -3.25
CA PHE A 463 -0.25 -18.20 -1.86
C PHE A 463 1.16 -18.30 -1.25
N VAL A 464 1.52 -17.31 -0.43
CA VAL A 464 2.60 -17.49 0.54
C VAL A 464 2.02 -18.29 1.71
N PRO A 465 2.52 -19.48 2.02
CA PRO A 465 2.15 -20.14 3.27
C PRO A 465 2.52 -19.22 4.42
N ILE A 466 1.55 -18.84 5.23
CA ILE A 466 1.79 -18.11 6.47
C ILE A 466 2.66 -19.00 7.36
N PRO A 467 3.79 -18.50 7.93
CA PRO A 467 4.59 -19.30 8.84
C PRO A 467 3.76 -19.78 10.04
N ASP A 468 4.14 -20.92 10.61
CA ASP A 468 3.49 -21.73 11.67
C ASP A 468 2.93 -21.02 12.92
N GLN A 469 2.98 -19.69 13.01
CA GLN A 469 2.37 -18.92 14.10
C GLN A 469 0.90 -18.53 13.85
N LEU A 470 0.42 -18.68 12.61
CA LEU A 470 -0.98 -18.54 12.24
C LEU A 470 -1.34 -19.83 11.49
N GLY A 471 -1.75 -20.86 12.18
CA GLY A 471 -2.09 -22.20 11.69
C GLY A 471 -2.04 -22.37 10.17
N SER A 472 -1.03 -23.05 9.68
CA SER A 472 -0.76 -23.32 8.26
C SER A 472 -1.99 -23.90 7.58
N PRO A 473 -2.46 -23.40 6.45
CA PRO A 473 -3.27 -24.16 5.53
C PRO A 473 -2.33 -25.10 4.72
N ALA A 474 -1.73 -26.08 5.43
CA ALA A 474 -1.09 -27.18 4.75
C ALA A 474 -2.18 -27.98 4.03
N ASN A 475 -2.18 -27.92 2.71
CA ASN A 475 -3.05 -28.68 1.82
C ASN A 475 -4.54 -28.35 2.04
N LEU A 476 -5.02 -27.24 1.45
CA LEU A 476 -6.43 -27.19 1.10
C LEU A 476 -6.68 -28.39 0.17
N PRO A 477 -7.49 -29.38 0.58
CA PRO A 477 -7.93 -30.39 -0.37
C PRO A 477 -8.62 -29.69 -1.53
N ASP A 478 -8.78 -30.35 -2.66
CA ASP A 478 -9.45 -29.83 -3.86
C ASP A 478 -10.84 -29.21 -3.62
N ASP A 479 -11.34 -29.25 -2.40
CA ASP A 479 -12.59 -28.64 -1.94
C ASP A 479 -12.31 -27.27 -1.35
N ILE A 480 -12.97 -26.24 -1.82
CA ILE A 480 -12.90 -24.91 -1.21
C ILE A 480 -13.59 -24.99 0.16
N VAL A 481 -12.82 -24.84 1.22
CA VAL A 481 -13.30 -24.88 2.60
C VAL A 481 -13.32 -23.47 3.15
N LEU A 482 -14.50 -22.99 3.51
CA LEU A 482 -14.64 -21.80 4.34
C LEU A 482 -14.52 -22.27 5.79
N ASP A 483 -13.31 -22.22 6.35
CA ASP A 483 -13.03 -22.66 7.71
C ASP A 483 -12.89 -21.45 8.63
N PHE A 484 -13.71 -21.40 9.66
CA PHE A 484 -13.61 -20.35 10.69
C PHE A 484 -12.31 -20.45 11.50
N ASP A 485 -11.61 -21.60 11.45
CA ASP A 485 -10.34 -21.80 12.14
C ASP A 485 -9.16 -21.15 11.39
N SER A 486 -9.24 -21.00 10.07
CA SER A 486 -8.12 -20.56 9.24
C SER A 486 -7.94 -19.05 9.15
N ARG A 487 -8.79 -18.23 9.77
CA ARG A 487 -8.86 -16.77 9.54
C ARG A 487 -9.02 -16.35 8.07
N THR A 488 -9.26 -17.29 7.18
CA THR A 488 -9.51 -17.00 5.74
C THR A 488 -10.93 -16.49 5.50
N PHE A 489 -11.80 -16.59 6.50
CA PHE A 489 -13.13 -16.04 6.45
C PHE A 489 -13.10 -14.57 6.88
N ASP A 490 -13.04 -13.67 5.94
CA ASP A 490 -13.34 -12.25 6.15
C ASP A 490 -14.87 -12.08 6.35
N GLY A 491 -15.34 -12.65 7.45
CA GLY A 491 -16.74 -12.78 7.80
C GLY A 491 -17.40 -11.45 8.08
N LYS A 492 -17.78 -10.73 7.03
CA LYS A 492 -18.64 -9.56 7.15
C LYS A 492 -20.06 -10.02 7.46
N ILE A 493 -20.52 -9.70 8.68
CA ILE A 493 -21.95 -9.73 8.96
C ILE A 493 -22.55 -8.45 8.36
N HIS A 494 -23.30 -8.58 7.30
CA HIS A 494 -24.10 -7.47 6.79
C HIS A 494 -25.28 -7.24 7.75
N LYS A 495 -25.11 -6.30 8.69
CA LYS A 495 -26.16 -5.86 9.62
C LYS A 495 -27.04 -4.82 8.91
N ALA A 496 -28.04 -5.27 8.17
CA ALA A 496 -29.07 -4.36 7.66
C ALA A 496 -29.88 -3.80 8.85
N THR A 497 -29.55 -2.61 9.30
CA THR A 497 -30.37 -1.66 10.10
C THR A 497 -30.67 -1.92 11.58
N THR A 498 -30.16 -2.95 12.26
CA THR A 498 -30.44 -3.14 13.70
C THR A 498 -29.21 -3.68 14.46
N LYS A 499 -28.20 -2.83 14.67
CA LYS A 499 -26.97 -3.17 15.44
C LYS A 499 -27.23 -3.75 16.84
N GLU A 500 -28.40 -3.47 17.42
CA GLU A 500 -28.78 -3.92 18.78
C GLU A 500 -29.39 -5.33 18.83
N LEU A 501 -29.82 -5.87 17.69
CA LEU A 501 -30.51 -7.16 17.61
C LEU A 501 -29.64 -8.31 17.12
N VAL A 502 -28.39 -8.03 16.69
CA VAL A 502 -27.43 -9.02 16.21
C VAL A 502 -26.06 -8.70 16.80
N SER A 503 -25.41 -9.69 17.45
CA SER A 503 -24.03 -9.53 17.96
C SER A 503 -23.02 -9.46 16.82
N ASP A 504 -21.78 -9.10 17.15
CA ASP A 504 -20.66 -9.35 16.26
C ASP A 504 -20.40 -10.85 16.11
N LEU A 505 -19.79 -11.27 15.01
CA LEU A 505 -19.30 -12.63 14.84
C LEU A 505 -18.10 -12.82 15.77
N VAL A 506 -18.19 -13.78 16.66
CA VAL A 506 -17.07 -14.23 17.50
C VAL A 506 -16.61 -15.57 16.98
N ILE A 507 -15.31 -15.72 16.72
CA ILE A 507 -14.71 -16.98 16.29
C ILE A 507 -13.91 -17.56 17.45
N GLU A 508 -14.32 -18.73 17.93
CA GLU A 508 -13.67 -19.45 19.02
C GLU A 508 -13.50 -20.92 18.64
N ASN A 509 -12.28 -21.43 18.67
CA ASN A 509 -11.96 -22.85 18.40
C ASN A 509 -12.57 -23.37 17.08
N GLY A 510 -12.46 -22.60 16.00
CA GLY A 510 -13.00 -22.97 14.68
C GLY A 510 -14.52 -22.91 14.56
N ILE A 511 -15.18 -22.24 15.48
CA ILE A 511 -16.64 -22.07 15.50
C ILE A 511 -16.97 -20.59 15.40
N GLY A 512 -17.66 -20.20 14.34
CA GLY A 512 -18.26 -18.87 14.20
C GLY A 512 -19.55 -18.78 15.00
N LYS A 513 -19.70 -17.80 15.89
CA LYS A 513 -20.82 -17.65 16.83
C LYS A 513 -21.48 -16.29 16.70
N VAL A 514 -22.78 -16.26 16.52
CA VAL A 514 -23.59 -15.05 16.38
C VAL A 514 -24.84 -15.16 17.23
N MET A 515 -25.16 -14.12 18.00
CA MET A 515 -26.45 -14.01 18.70
C MET A 515 -27.42 -13.22 17.82
N VAL A 516 -28.65 -13.74 17.67
CA VAL A 516 -29.73 -13.14 16.88
C VAL A 516 -30.97 -13.03 17.74
N LYS A 517 -31.56 -11.84 17.82
CA LYS A 517 -32.80 -11.55 18.56
C LYS A 517 -34.01 -11.52 17.64
N ALA A 518 -35.18 -11.79 18.18
CA ALA A 518 -36.46 -11.65 17.48
C ALA A 518 -36.63 -10.23 16.93
N GLY A 519 -37.18 -10.13 15.73
CA GLY A 519 -37.34 -8.85 15.03
C GLY A 519 -36.11 -8.39 14.24
N ALA A 520 -34.96 -9.08 14.34
CA ALA A 520 -33.83 -8.83 13.46
C ALA A 520 -34.19 -9.13 12.00
N ARG A 521 -33.52 -8.47 11.07
CA ARG A 521 -33.43 -8.99 9.70
C ARG A 521 -32.41 -10.11 9.68
N PRO A 522 -32.60 -11.18 8.87
CA PRO A 522 -31.63 -12.27 8.79
C PRO A 522 -30.21 -11.74 8.55
N PRO A 523 -29.27 -11.91 9.49
CA PRO A 523 -27.89 -11.50 9.26
C PRO A 523 -27.27 -12.41 8.20
N LEU A 524 -26.51 -11.82 7.29
CA LEU A 524 -25.86 -12.52 6.18
C LEU A 524 -24.36 -12.63 6.46
N LEU A 525 -23.87 -13.84 6.62
CA LEU A 525 -22.45 -14.18 6.57
C LEU A 525 -22.11 -14.50 5.12
N TYR A 526 -21.15 -13.80 4.52
CA TYR A 526 -20.80 -14.04 3.13
C TYR A 526 -19.30 -13.80 2.86
N GLN A 527 -18.82 -14.42 1.82
CA GLN A 527 -17.49 -14.21 1.28
C GLN A 527 -17.55 -14.03 -0.23
N GLY A 528 -16.73 -13.12 -0.76
CA GLY A 528 -16.45 -13.03 -2.18
C GLY A 528 -15.45 -14.13 -2.56
N MET A 529 -15.73 -14.88 -3.64
CA MET A 529 -14.83 -15.94 -4.11
C MET A 529 -15.03 -16.22 -5.58
N ASP A 530 -13.96 -16.70 -6.20
CA ASP A 530 -14.01 -17.25 -7.54
C ASP A 530 -14.27 -18.76 -7.44
N VAL A 531 -15.30 -19.24 -8.10
CA VAL A 531 -15.74 -20.63 -8.01
C VAL A 531 -15.88 -21.22 -9.40
N ASP A 532 -15.25 -22.35 -9.62
CA ASP A 532 -15.51 -23.20 -10.78
C ASP A 532 -16.84 -23.94 -10.57
N THR A 533 -17.92 -23.38 -11.11
CA THR A 533 -19.28 -23.91 -10.95
C THR A 533 -19.52 -25.21 -11.74
N GLU A 534 -18.62 -25.61 -12.64
CA GLU A 534 -18.66 -26.93 -13.29
C GLU A 534 -18.10 -28.02 -12.37
N LYS A 535 -17.24 -27.65 -11.43
CA LYS A 535 -16.57 -28.56 -10.51
C LYS A 535 -17.39 -28.84 -9.24
N TYR A 536 -18.19 -27.86 -8.78
CA TYR A 536 -18.94 -27.98 -7.53
C TYR A 536 -20.44 -27.92 -7.77
N SER A 537 -21.20 -28.63 -6.92
CA SER A 537 -22.67 -28.78 -7.08
C SER A 537 -23.48 -28.34 -5.86
N ALA A 538 -22.86 -28.32 -4.68
CA ALA A 538 -23.55 -28.02 -3.44
C ALA A 538 -22.72 -27.21 -2.45
N LEU A 539 -23.40 -26.50 -1.55
CA LEU A 539 -22.84 -25.87 -0.37
C LEU A 539 -23.18 -26.73 0.86
N ARG A 540 -22.16 -27.16 1.62
CA ARG A 540 -22.32 -27.97 2.83
C ARG A 540 -21.75 -27.27 4.04
N PHE A 541 -22.47 -27.30 5.17
CA PHE A 541 -22.03 -26.71 6.43
C PHE A 541 -22.68 -27.40 7.63
N GLU A 542 -22.06 -27.26 8.80
CA GLU A 542 -22.63 -27.69 10.08
C GLU A 542 -23.10 -26.45 10.87
N MET A 543 -24.30 -26.52 11.42
CA MET A 543 -24.90 -25.45 12.22
C MET A 543 -25.52 -26.02 13.50
N LYS A 544 -25.34 -25.28 14.59
CA LYS A 544 -26.03 -25.53 15.86
C LYS A 544 -26.74 -24.27 16.29
N ILE A 545 -27.99 -24.42 16.68
CA ILE A 545 -28.83 -23.31 17.16
C ILE A 545 -29.27 -23.62 18.59
N SER A 546 -28.91 -22.73 19.50
CA SER A 546 -29.24 -22.82 20.93
C SER A 546 -30.08 -21.63 21.35
N GLY A 547 -31.05 -21.85 22.26
CA GLY A 547 -32.04 -20.84 22.65
C GLY A 547 -33.24 -20.79 21.68
N GLY A 548 -34.41 -20.44 22.18
CA GLY A 548 -35.64 -20.36 21.38
C GLY A 548 -36.21 -21.71 20.94
N SER A 549 -37.52 -21.76 20.77
CA SER A 549 -38.24 -22.98 20.39
C SER A 549 -38.72 -23.00 18.93
N SER A 550 -38.59 -21.90 18.23
CA SER A 550 -39.00 -21.75 16.83
C SER A 550 -38.11 -20.73 16.10
N VAL A 551 -37.59 -21.13 14.96
CA VAL A 551 -36.74 -20.28 14.09
C VAL A 551 -37.31 -20.25 12.68
N GLY A 552 -37.15 -19.11 12.01
CA GLY A 552 -37.46 -18.95 10.59
C GLY A 552 -36.53 -19.74 9.68
N ALA A 553 -36.84 -19.80 8.40
CA ALA A 553 -35.98 -20.43 7.41
C ALA A 553 -34.64 -19.71 7.29
N GLY A 554 -33.54 -20.48 7.24
CA GLY A 554 -32.24 -20.00 6.77
C GLY A 554 -32.17 -19.99 5.24
N ARG A 555 -31.19 -19.34 4.66
CA ARG A 555 -30.98 -19.28 3.20
C ARG A 555 -29.52 -19.32 2.85
N ALA A 556 -29.15 -20.19 1.90
CA ALA A 556 -27.89 -20.02 1.18
C ALA A 556 -28.08 -18.91 0.14
N VAL A 557 -27.16 -17.97 0.11
CA VAL A 557 -27.25 -16.76 -0.69
C VAL A 557 -26.16 -16.80 -1.74
N LEU A 558 -26.55 -16.86 -3.01
CA LEU A 558 -25.64 -16.88 -4.15
C LEU A 558 -25.84 -15.57 -4.93
N ARG A 559 -24.79 -14.76 -5.04
CA ARG A 559 -24.85 -13.45 -5.68
C ARG A 559 -23.71 -13.29 -6.68
N ASP A 560 -24.00 -12.71 -7.83
CA ASP A 560 -22.98 -12.18 -8.73
C ASP A 560 -22.31 -10.92 -8.15
N ASN A 561 -21.34 -10.38 -8.85
CA ASN A 561 -20.63 -9.16 -8.45
C ASN A 561 -21.54 -7.91 -8.39
N ALA A 562 -22.71 -7.96 -9.04
CA ALA A 562 -23.73 -6.91 -9.01
C ALA A 562 -24.80 -7.13 -7.92
N TRP A 563 -24.62 -8.09 -7.01
CA TRP A 563 -25.56 -8.49 -5.96
C TRP A 563 -26.89 -9.03 -6.49
N LYS A 564 -26.91 -9.58 -7.70
CA LYS A 564 -28.05 -10.28 -8.29
C LYS A 564 -27.86 -11.77 -8.16
N GLY A 565 -28.91 -12.50 -7.87
CA GLY A 565 -28.89 -13.97 -7.77
C GLY A 565 -30.02 -14.50 -6.89
N ASP A 566 -29.85 -15.70 -6.39
CA ASP A 566 -30.90 -16.47 -5.75
C ASP A 566 -30.63 -16.71 -4.26
N ASP A 567 -31.70 -16.85 -3.50
CA ASP A 567 -31.73 -17.31 -2.13
C ASP A 567 -32.28 -18.74 -2.11
N LEU A 568 -31.48 -19.70 -1.74
CA LEU A 568 -31.84 -21.11 -1.66
C LEU A 568 -32.23 -21.42 -0.20
N PRO A 569 -33.53 -21.65 0.12
CA PRO A 569 -33.99 -21.83 1.51
C PRO A 569 -33.59 -23.18 2.08
N PHE A 570 -33.31 -23.23 3.37
CA PHE A 570 -33.23 -24.45 4.16
C PHE A 570 -33.96 -24.28 5.50
N GLN A 571 -34.37 -25.37 6.13
CA GLN A 571 -35.06 -25.34 7.41
C GLN A 571 -34.09 -25.70 8.54
N PRO A 572 -33.65 -24.72 9.36
CA PRO A 572 -32.79 -24.99 10.50
C PRO A 572 -33.49 -25.74 11.61
N ILE A 573 -32.74 -26.57 12.36
CA ILE A 573 -33.20 -27.28 13.54
C ILE A 573 -32.64 -26.60 14.79
N ALA A 574 -33.53 -26.14 15.67
CA ALA A 574 -33.14 -25.40 16.90
C ALA A 574 -33.32 -26.28 18.14
N ASP A 575 -32.50 -27.32 18.26
CA ASP A 575 -32.52 -28.28 19.37
C ASP A 575 -31.26 -28.29 20.22
N GLY A 576 -30.33 -27.35 19.96
CA GLY A 576 -29.06 -27.25 20.65
C GLY A 576 -28.02 -28.29 20.22
N GLN A 577 -28.27 -29.05 19.16
CA GLN A 577 -27.36 -30.04 18.61
C GLN A 577 -26.78 -29.59 17.28
N TRP A 578 -25.66 -30.19 16.88
CA TRP A 578 -25.05 -29.95 15.57
C TRP A 578 -25.81 -30.71 14.49
N HIS A 579 -26.20 -29.98 13.43
CA HIS A 579 -26.83 -30.55 12.25
C HIS A 579 -26.04 -30.18 10.99
N GLU A 580 -25.92 -31.13 10.08
CA GLU A 580 -25.32 -30.89 8.77
C GLU A 580 -26.39 -30.50 7.76
N TYR A 581 -26.09 -29.50 6.94
CA TYR A 581 -26.94 -28.99 5.88
C TYR A 581 -26.21 -29.10 4.54
N ALA A 582 -26.91 -29.56 3.50
CA ALA A 582 -26.44 -29.59 2.13
C ALA A 582 -27.44 -28.83 1.24
N ILE A 583 -26.97 -27.82 0.55
CA ILE A 583 -27.79 -26.98 -0.32
C ILE A 583 -27.30 -27.14 -1.76
N THR A 584 -28.14 -27.66 -2.64
CA THR A 584 -27.83 -27.86 -4.06
C THR A 584 -27.76 -26.50 -4.76
N CYS A 585 -26.55 -26.11 -5.18
CA CYS A 585 -26.30 -24.80 -5.81
C CYS A 585 -26.69 -24.78 -7.29
N THR A 586 -26.71 -25.93 -7.96
CA THR A 586 -27.04 -26.06 -9.39
C THR A 586 -28.48 -25.66 -9.73
N GLU A 587 -29.35 -25.55 -8.74
CA GLU A 587 -30.72 -25.03 -8.91
C GLU A 587 -30.78 -23.49 -9.04
N SER A 588 -29.67 -22.80 -8.75
CA SER A 588 -29.59 -21.34 -8.83
C SER A 588 -29.25 -20.85 -10.23
N SER A 589 -29.99 -19.87 -10.70
CA SER A 589 -29.69 -19.19 -11.95
C SER A 589 -28.39 -18.36 -11.88
N ALA A 590 -27.98 -17.96 -10.68
CA ALA A 590 -26.72 -17.26 -10.43
C ALA A 590 -25.54 -18.24 -10.53
N TRP A 591 -25.72 -19.48 -10.13
CA TRP A 591 -24.67 -20.50 -10.19
C TRP A 591 -24.21 -20.78 -11.62
N SER A 592 -25.15 -20.96 -12.54
CA SER A 592 -24.86 -21.21 -13.97
C SER A 592 -24.26 -20.01 -14.71
N LYS A 593 -24.30 -18.82 -14.11
CA LYS A 593 -23.78 -17.55 -14.66
C LYS A 593 -22.70 -16.96 -13.77
N TRP A 594 -22.08 -17.77 -12.93
CA TRP A 594 -21.07 -17.33 -12.00
C TRP A 594 -19.94 -16.58 -12.72
N THR A 595 -19.56 -15.45 -12.17
CA THR A 595 -18.45 -14.66 -12.67
C THR A 595 -17.38 -14.52 -11.58
N PRO A 596 -16.11 -14.30 -11.90
CA PRO A 596 -15.11 -13.96 -10.92
C PRO A 596 -15.59 -12.84 -10.00
N ALA A 597 -15.37 -12.98 -8.70
CA ALA A 597 -15.89 -12.10 -7.63
C ALA A 597 -17.39 -12.26 -7.29
N GLY A 598 -17.99 -13.38 -7.59
CA GLY A 598 -19.29 -13.77 -7.01
C GLY A 598 -19.22 -13.91 -5.49
N ARG A 599 -20.37 -13.90 -4.81
CA ARG A 599 -20.46 -13.99 -3.34
C ARG A 599 -21.31 -15.16 -2.92
N ILE A 600 -20.75 -15.98 -2.04
CA ILE A 600 -21.48 -17.07 -1.37
C ILE A 600 -21.68 -16.69 0.08
N GLY A 601 -22.88 -16.91 0.61
CA GLY A 601 -23.16 -16.61 1.99
C GLY A 601 -24.29 -17.44 2.58
N ILE A 602 -24.44 -17.33 3.88
CA ILE A 602 -25.54 -17.93 4.65
C ILE A 602 -26.29 -16.81 5.38
N ALA A 603 -27.56 -16.63 5.04
CA ALA A 603 -28.46 -15.81 5.81
C ALA A 603 -28.95 -16.64 7.01
N LEU A 604 -28.59 -16.18 8.22
CA LEU A 604 -28.88 -16.90 9.45
C LEU A 604 -30.37 -16.83 9.79
N PRO A 605 -30.91 -17.86 10.47
CA PRO A 605 -32.29 -17.87 10.93
C PRO A 605 -32.55 -16.79 12.00
N VAL A 606 -33.79 -16.32 12.08
CA VAL A 606 -34.24 -15.36 13.08
C VAL A 606 -35.30 -16.04 13.97
N PRO A 607 -35.20 -15.93 15.30
CA PRO A 607 -36.22 -16.52 16.17
C PRO A 607 -37.55 -15.76 16.10
N ALA A 608 -38.66 -16.46 16.30
CA ALA A 608 -39.97 -15.84 16.40
C ALA A 608 -40.11 -14.98 17.66
N GLU A 609 -39.52 -15.43 18.77
CA GLU A 609 -39.50 -14.75 20.07
C GLU A 609 -38.12 -14.94 20.74
N GLY A 610 -37.73 -13.99 21.58
CA GLY A 610 -36.50 -14.07 22.38
C GLY A 610 -35.20 -13.92 21.55
N GLU A 611 -34.20 -14.70 21.89
CA GLU A 611 -32.90 -14.71 21.23
C GLU A 611 -32.40 -16.14 21.01
N ILE A 612 -31.59 -16.31 19.97
CA ILE A 612 -30.88 -17.55 19.67
C ILE A 612 -29.39 -17.28 19.53
N VAL A 613 -28.58 -18.31 19.76
CA VAL A 613 -27.16 -18.35 19.40
C VAL A 613 -27.01 -19.31 18.24
N VAL A 614 -26.50 -18.83 17.13
CA VAL A 614 -26.15 -19.63 15.95
C VAL A 614 -24.65 -19.87 15.97
N GLU A 615 -24.26 -21.14 15.95
CA GLU A 615 -22.87 -21.60 15.87
C GLU A 615 -22.68 -22.32 14.53
N LEU A 616 -21.62 -21.95 13.82
CA LEU A 616 -21.23 -22.53 12.52
C LEU A 616 -19.81 -23.07 12.63
N LYS A 617 -19.55 -24.31 12.18
CA LYS A 617 -18.20 -24.89 12.16
C LYS A 617 -17.51 -24.69 10.83
N THR A 618 -18.03 -25.25 9.79
CA THR A 618 -17.37 -25.36 8.50
C THR A 618 -18.36 -25.11 7.39
N VAL A 619 -17.98 -24.28 6.42
CA VAL A 619 -18.74 -24.06 5.20
C VAL A 619 -17.87 -24.48 4.02
N ARG A 620 -18.30 -25.43 3.22
CA ARG A 620 -17.52 -25.95 2.09
C ARG A 620 -18.37 -26.12 0.84
N LEU A 621 -17.72 -26.05 -0.30
CA LEU A 621 -18.30 -26.46 -1.58
C LEU A 621 -18.03 -27.96 -1.79
N GLU A 622 -19.05 -28.69 -2.20
CA GLU A 622 -18.99 -30.12 -2.51
C GLU A 622 -19.08 -30.35 -4.02
N LYS A 623 -18.27 -31.29 -4.52
CA LYS A 623 -18.22 -31.67 -5.95
C LYS A 623 -19.54 -32.27 -6.44
#